data_310a6f412b885b7aa51baf7421ccefc2
#
_entry.id   310a6f412b885b7aa51baf7421ccefc2
#
_cell.length_a   1.000
_cell.length_b   1.000
_cell.length_c   1.000
_cell.angle_alpha   90.00
_cell.angle_beta   90.00
_cell.angle_gamma   90.00
#
_symmetry.space_group_name_H-M   'P 1'
#
loop_
_entity.id
_entity.type
_entity.pdbx_description
1 polymer ?
#
loop_
_entity_poly.entity_id
_entity_poly.type
_entity_poly.pdbx_seq_one_letter_code
_entity_poly.pdbx_strand_id
1 'polypeptide(L)'
;MLIKSDGFPTYHLANVVDDHLMGITQVMRAQEWIPSAPLHKIMYDAFGWEQPEICHLPMVLGQDGHKLSKRHGATAVNEFRKAGYLPEALINYIAHLGCSFLEGRDLYSLAEMESLFK
;
A
#
# COMPACT_ATOMS: atom_id res chain seq x y z
N MET A 1 -8.55 -20.41 -11.69
CA MET A 1 -9.99 -20.12 -11.94
C MET A 1 -10.14 -18.60 -11.99
N LEU A 2 -10.74 -18.05 -13.06
CA LEU A 2 -10.91 -16.58 -13.21
C LEU A 2 -12.37 -16.16 -12.96
N ILE A 3 -13.33 -17.04 -13.22
CA ILE A 3 -14.75 -16.79 -13.02
C ILE A 3 -15.29 -17.85 -12.05
N LYS A 4 -16.11 -17.42 -11.10
CA LYS A 4 -16.78 -18.29 -10.12
C LYS A 4 -17.97 -18.99 -10.77
N SER A 5 -18.50 -20.03 -10.11
CA SER A 5 -19.67 -20.78 -10.59
C SER A 5 -20.96 -19.92 -10.70
N ASP A 6 -21.03 -18.83 -9.96
CA ASP A 6 -22.12 -17.85 -9.99
C ASP A 6 -22.02 -16.84 -11.16
N GLY A 7 -20.98 -16.95 -12.00
CA GLY A 7 -20.72 -16.06 -13.14
C GLY A 7 -19.95 -14.79 -12.78
N PHE A 8 -19.68 -14.51 -11.51
CA PHE A 8 -18.89 -13.35 -11.11
C PHE A 8 -17.39 -13.60 -11.23
N PRO A 9 -16.60 -12.58 -11.54
CA PRO A 9 -15.14 -12.70 -11.60
C PRO A 9 -14.55 -12.99 -10.22
N THR A 10 -13.41 -13.67 -10.20
CA THR A 10 -12.57 -13.69 -9.02
C THR A 10 -11.85 -12.35 -8.88
N TYR A 11 -11.28 -12.09 -7.69
CA TYR A 11 -10.58 -10.85 -7.40
C TYR A 11 -9.55 -10.45 -8.47
N HIS A 12 -8.69 -11.39 -8.87
CA HIS A 12 -7.62 -11.10 -9.83
C HIS A 12 -8.14 -10.65 -11.20
N LEU A 13 -9.20 -11.28 -11.71
CA LEU A 13 -9.79 -10.86 -12.98
C LEU A 13 -10.50 -9.51 -12.84
N ALA A 14 -11.28 -9.31 -11.77
CA ALA A 14 -11.96 -8.04 -11.52
C ALA A 14 -10.94 -6.89 -11.41
N ASN A 15 -9.87 -7.07 -10.65
CA ASN A 15 -8.83 -6.06 -10.48
C ASN A 15 -8.19 -5.63 -11.81
N VAL A 16 -7.79 -6.59 -12.65
CA VAL A 16 -7.16 -6.28 -13.95
C VAL A 16 -8.13 -5.55 -14.89
N VAL A 17 -9.39 -5.97 -14.91
CA VAL A 17 -10.42 -5.34 -15.77
C VAL A 17 -10.75 -3.94 -15.27
N ASP A 18 -10.95 -3.77 -13.97
CA ASP A 18 -11.30 -2.48 -13.38
C ASP A 18 -10.13 -1.49 -13.52
N ASP A 19 -8.90 -1.89 -13.23
CA ASP A 19 -7.72 -1.05 -13.39
C ASP A 19 -7.57 -0.55 -14.83
N HIS A 20 -7.78 -1.42 -15.83
CA HIS A 20 -7.74 -1.04 -17.23
C HIS A 20 -8.87 -0.07 -17.61
N LEU A 21 -10.12 -0.40 -17.26
CA LEU A 21 -11.27 0.43 -17.62
C LEU A 21 -11.31 1.77 -16.89
N MET A 22 -10.74 1.84 -15.69
CA MET A 22 -10.61 3.07 -14.91
C MET A 22 -9.38 3.90 -15.32
N GLY A 23 -8.52 3.41 -16.21
CA GLY A 23 -7.33 4.10 -16.68
C GLY A 23 -6.27 4.27 -15.58
N ILE A 24 -6.12 3.27 -14.70
CA ILE A 24 -5.09 3.27 -13.67
C ILE A 24 -3.72 3.18 -14.33
N THR A 25 -2.83 4.12 -14.00
CA THR A 25 -1.47 4.20 -14.53
C THR A 25 -0.44 3.61 -13.61
N GLN A 26 -0.68 3.64 -12.30
CA GLN A 26 0.21 3.10 -11.27
C GLN A 26 -0.56 2.33 -10.21
N VAL A 27 -0.08 1.14 -9.87
CA VAL A 27 -0.60 0.30 -8.78
C VAL A 27 0.41 0.25 -7.65
N MET A 28 0.13 0.91 -6.53
CA MET A 28 0.92 0.84 -5.31
C MET A 28 0.27 -0.15 -4.34
N ARG A 29 0.99 -1.22 -4.00
CA ARG A 29 0.46 -2.29 -3.13
C ARG A 29 1.54 -2.93 -2.29
N ALA A 30 1.16 -3.62 -1.22
CA ALA A 30 2.12 -4.30 -0.36
C ALA A 30 2.82 -5.46 -1.08
N GLN A 31 4.08 -5.73 -0.71
CA GLN A 31 4.92 -6.78 -1.30
C GLN A 31 4.31 -8.19 -1.18
N GLU A 32 3.33 -8.42 -0.30
CA GLU A 32 2.60 -9.68 -0.21
C GLU A 32 1.86 -10.05 -1.51
N TRP A 33 1.67 -9.08 -2.41
CA TRP A 33 1.05 -9.26 -3.72
C TRP A 33 2.03 -9.65 -4.84
N ILE A 34 3.35 -9.68 -4.55
CA ILE A 34 4.36 -10.10 -5.53
C ILE A 34 4.04 -11.45 -6.17
N PRO A 35 3.61 -12.50 -5.41
CA PRO A 35 3.26 -13.80 -6.02
C PRO A 35 2.11 -13.73 -7.04
N SER A 36 1.26 -12.73 -6.97
CA SER A 36 0.15 -12.52 -7.90
C SER A 36 0.53 -11.69 -9.14
N ALA A 37 1.67 -11.01 -9.12
CA ALA A 37 2.09 -10.14 -10.22
C ALA A 37 2.22 -10.87 -11.56
N PRO A 38 2.80 -12.09 -11.65
CA PRO A 38 2.88 -12.83 -12.90
C PRO A 38 1.50 -13.18 -13.48
N LEU A 39 0.53 -13.51 -12.61
CA LEU A 39 -0.84 -13.80 -13.03
C LEU A 39 -1.50 -12.57 -13.67
N HIS A 40 -1.34 -11.39 -13.05
CA HIS A 40 -1.87 -10.14 -13.59
C HIS A 40 -1.22 -9.81 -14.93
N LYS A 41 0.11 -9.96 -15.05
CA LYS A 41 0.85 -9.75 -16.31
C LYS A 41 0.30 -10.62 -17.44
N ILE A 42 0.10 -11.91 -17.19
CA ILE A 42 -0.47 -12.84 -18.18
C ILE A 42 -1.87 -12.40 -18.62
N MET A 43 -2.70 -11.90 -17.71
CA MET A 43 -4.02 -11.41 -18.05
C MET A 43 -3.98 -10.14 -18.92
N TYR A 44 -3.13 -9.15 -18.57
CA TYR A 44 -2.92 -7.97 -19.41
C TYR A 44 -2.46 -8.35 -20.82
N ASP A 45 -1.49 -9.26 -20.92
CA ASP A 45 -0.99 -9.74 -22.22
C ASP A 45 -2.08 -10.47 -23.03
N ALA A 46 -2.89 -11.32 -22.37
CA ALA A 46 -3.96 -12.06 -23.00
C ALA A 46 -5.10 -11.16 -23.53
N PHE A 47 -5.35 -10.04 -22.84
CA PHE A 47 -6.31 -9.03 -23.30
C PHE A 47 -5.74 -8.06 -24.34
N GLY A 48 -4.41 -8.07 -24.56
CA GLY A 48 -3.72 -7.09 -25.40
C GLY A 48 -3.71 -5.68 -24.77
N TRP A 49 -3.76 -5.59 -23.46
CA TRP A 49 -3.79 -4.33 -22.72
C TRP A 49 -2.40 -3.98 -22.19
N GLU A 50 -2.12 -2.67 -22.12
CA GLU A 50 -0.92 -2.18 -21.45
C GLU A 50 -1.08 -2.32 -19.93
N GLN A 51 -0.08 -2.92 -19.29
CA GLN A 51 -0.07 -3.09 -17.84
C GLN A 51 0.33 -1.78 -17.17
N PRO A 52 -0.36 -1.35 -16.09
CA PRO A 52 0.09 -0.22 -15.29
C PRO A 52 1.43 -0.50 -14.61
N GLU A 53 2.15 0.55 -14.27
CA GLU A 53 3.36 0.44 -13.47
C GLU A 53 3.04 -0.11 -12.08
N ILE A 54 3.79 -1.11 -11.62
CA ILE A 54 3.55 -1.75 -10.32
C ILE A 54 4.66 -1.40 -9.35
N CYS A 55 4.29 -0.78 -8.23
CA CYS A 55 5.16 -0.50 -7.10
C CYS A 55 4.78 -1.37 -5.91
N HIS A 56 5.72 -2.22 -5.46
CA HIS A 56 5.54 -3.04 -4.27
C HIS A 56 6.17 -2.38 -3.05
N LEU A 57 5.33 -1.93 -2.12
CA LEU A 57 5.76 -1.31 -0.88
C LEU A 57 6.17 -2.38 0.15
N PRO A 58 7.23 -2.15 0.95
CA PRO A 58 7.61 -3.04 2.03
C PRO A 58 6.49 -3.14 3.08
N MET A 59 6.47 -4.26 3.79
CA MET A 59 5.54 -4.43 4.92
C MET A 59 6.03 -3.65 6.15
N VAL A 60 5.09 -3.02 6.85
CA VAL A 60 5.34 -2.51 8.20
C VAL A 60 5.39 -3.69 9.16
N LEU A 61 6.50 -3.80 9.89
CA LEU A 61 6.75 -4.89 10.82
C LEU A 61 6.49 -4.45 12.26
N GLY A 62 6.04 -5.39 13.09
CA GLY A 62 6.03 -5.23 14.54
C GLY A 62 7.43 -5.44 15.14
N GLN A 63 7.55 -5.26 16.46
CA GLN A 63 8.82 -5.48 17.18
C GLN A 63 9.33 -6.92 17.10
N ASP A 64 8.44 -7.86 16.85
CA ASP A 64 8.74 -9.29 16.67
C ASP A 64 9.23 -9.65 15.25
N GLY A 65 9.39 -8.65 14.37
CA GLY A 65 9.78 -8.83 12.97
C GLY A 65 8.69 -9.40 12.06
N HIS A 66 7.48 -9.62 12.58
CA HIS A 66 6.35 -10.08 11.78
C HIS A 66 5.49 -8.93 11.29
N LYS A 67 4.68 -9.18 10.25
CA LYS A 67 3.73 -8.18 9.71
C LYS A 67 2.90 -7.58 10.84
N LEU A 68 2.87 -6.24 10.91
CA LEU A 68 2.07 -5.52 11.88
C LEU A 68 0.59 -5.92 11.79
N SER A 69 0.00 -6.27 12.92
CA SER A 69 -1.38 -6.76 13.02
C SER A 69 -2.00 -6.33 14.35
N LYS A 70 -3.31 -6.49 14.51
CA LYS A 70 -4.06 -6.13 15.73
C LYS A 70 -3.48 -6.74 17.02
N ARG A 71 -2.77 -7.85 16.96
CA ARG A 71 -2.10 -8.46 18.13
C ARG A 71 -0.89 -7.67 18.65
N HIS A 72 -0.39 -6.71 17.86
CA HIS A 72 0.74 -5.84 18.23
C HIS A 72 0.29 -4.55 18.92
N GLY A 73 -1.00 -4.42 19.27
CA GLY A 73 -1.58 -3.24 19.90
C GLY A 73 -2.32 -2.33 18.93
N ALA A 74 -2.23 -1.01 19.14
CA ALA A 74 -2.91 -0.03 18.32
C ALA A 74 -2.43 -0.09 16.85
N THR A 75 -3.34 -0.41 15.93
CA THR A 75 -3.08 -0.48 14.49
C THR A 75 -4.05 0.36 13.67
N ALA A 76 -5.18 0.74 14.27
CA ALA A 76 -6.16 1.63 13.66
C ALA A 76 -5.98 3.06 14.19
N VAL A 77 -6.17 4.07 13.34
CA VAL A 77 -6.03 5.49 13.71
C VAL A 77 -6.84 5.86 14.96
N ASN A 78 -8.04 5.31 15.10
CA ASN A 78 -8.88 5.55 16.29
C ASN A 78 -8.29 5.00 17.59
N GLU A 79 -7.47 3.96 17.54
CA GLU A 79 -6.79 3.41 18.72
C GLU A 79 -5.67 4.35 19.17
N PHE A 80 -4.88 4.90 18.25
CA PHE A 80 -3.89 5.93 18.55
C PHE A 80 -4.53 7.20 19.12
N ARG A 81 -5.66 7.63 18.55
CA ARG A 81 -6.42 8.76 19.08
C ARG A 81 -6.90 8.52 20.51
N LYS A 82 -7.45 7.34 20.81
CA LYS A 82 -7.88 6.96 22.17
C LYS A 82 -6.72 6.87 23.15
N ALA A 83 -5.53 6.48 22.68
CA ALA A 83 -4.31 6.44 23.48
C ALA A 83 -3.68 7.83 23.69
N GLY A 84 -4.24 8.90 23.12
CA GLY A 84 -3.81 10.28 23.33
C GLY A 84 -2.69 10.75 22.39
N TYR A 85 -2.41 10.03 21.33
CA TYR A 85 -1.44 10.49 20.32
C TYR A 85 -2.00 11.67 19.53
N LEU A 86 -1.17 12.70 19.34
CA LEU A 86 -1.49 13.84 18.50
C LEU A 86 -1.44 13.46 17.02
N PRO A 87 -2.34 13.99 16.16
CA PRO A 87 -2.33 13.71 14.72
C PRO A 87 -0.98 14.02 14.06
N GLU A 88 -0.35 15.14 14.42
CA GLU A 88 0.93 15.58 13.89
C GLU A 88 2.06 14.59 14.22
N ALA A 89 2.06 14.07 15.46
CA ALA A 89 3.04 13.06 15.88
C ALA A 89 2.86 11.75 15.11
N LEU A 90 1.61 11.32 14.88
CA LEU A 90 1.32 10.12 14.12
C LEU A 90 1.72 10.27 12.65
N ILE A 91 1.41 11.42 12.03
CA ILE A 91 1.81 11.71 10.66
C ILE A 91 3.34 11.71 10.52
N ASN A 92 4.05 12.39 11.44
CA ASN A 92 5.50 12.43 11.43
C ASN A 92 6.10 11.01 11.54
N TYR A 93 5.58 10.18 12.45
CA TYR A 93 6.03 8.80 12.62
C TYR A 93 5.80 7.95 11.36
N ILE A 94 4.60 8.03 10.77
CA ILE A 94 4.27 7.26 9.56
C ILE A 94 5.16 7.68 8.38
N ALA A 95 5.44 8.97 8.22
CA ALA A 95 6.30 9.46 7.16
C ALA A 95 7.71 8.84 7.21
N HIS A 96 8.26 8.65 8.42
CA HIS A 96 9.56 8.00 8.61
C HIS A 96 9.58 6.49 8.33
N LEU A 97 8.42 5.82 8.25
CA LEU A 97 8.39 4.40 7.89
C LEU A 97 8.79 4.14 6.43
N GLY A 98 8.69 5.14 5.57
CA GLY A 98 8.92 5.00 4.14
C GLY A 98 10.10 5.81 3.59
N CYS A 99 10.51 6.88 4.27
CA CYS A 99 11.59 7.74 3.79
C CYS A 99 12.36 8.44 4.93
N SER A 100 13.57 8.89 4.61
CA SER A 100 14.31 9.85 5.42
C SER A 100 14.32 11.18 4.68
N PHE A 101 13.86 12.26 5.31
CA PHE A 101 13.84 13.58 4.68
C PHE A 101 15.22 14.25 4.73
N LEU A 102 15.81 14.39 5.91
CA LEU A 102 17.14 14.96 6.13
C LEU A 102 17.88 14.18 7.22
N GLU A 103 19.20 14.08 7.08
CA GLU A 103 20.03 13.43 8.09
C GLU A 103 20.00 14.20 9.43
N GLY A 104 19.93 13.45 10.53
CA GLY A 104 20.03 13.98 11.90
C GLY A 104 18.80 14.76 12.38
N ARG A 105 17.68 14.69 11.68
CA ARG A 105 16.43 15.32 12.09
C ARG A 105 15.25 14.34 12.00
N ASP A 106 14.48 14.20 13.08
CA ASP A 106 13.36 13.27 13.19
C ASP A 106 11.98 13.95 13.29
N LEU A 107 11.94 15.27 13.52
CA LEU A 107 10.69 15.99 13.70
C LEU A 107 10.48 17.02 12.59
N TYR A 108 9.37 16.88 11.88
CA TYR A 108 8.94 17.76 10.79
C TYR A 108 7.49 18.13 10.95
N SER A 109 7.14 19.36 10.61
CA SER A 109 5.75 19.76 10.39
C SER A 109 5.26 19.21 9.05
N LEU A 110 3.94 19.13 8.87
CA LEU A 110 3.35 18.68 7.60
C LEU A 110 3.83 19.54 6.41
N ALA A 111 3.87 20.86 6.59
CA ALA A 111 4.34 21.78 5.55
C ALA A 111 5.81 21.56 5.15
N GLU A 112 6.69 21.24 6.12
CA GLU A 112 8.07 20.86 5.84
C GLU A 112 8.14 19.55 5.07
N MET A 113 7.35 18.53 5.47
CA MET A 113 7.29 17.25 4.77
C MET A 113 6.84 17.43 3.32
N GLU A 114 5.79 18.24 3.08
CA GLU A 114 5.30 18.57 1.73
C GLU A 114 6.38 19.23 0.88
N SER A 115 7.15 20.16 1.45
CA SER A 115 8.22 20.85 0.74
C SER A 115 9.43 19.99 0.41
N LEU A 116 9.68 18.95 1.22
CA LEU A 116 10.82 18.04 1.09
C LEU A 116 10.46 16.77 0.26
N PHE A 117 9.18 16.53 0.02
CA PHE A 117 8.73 15.39 -0.79
C PHE A 117 9.15 15.58 -2.25
N LYS A 118 9.84 14.55 -2.78
CA LYS A 118 10.37 14.54 -4.15
C LYS A 118 9.86 13.35 -4.93
#